data_de4e61bbe836e08aa2eba4275ee363c4
#
_entry.id   de4e61bbe836e08aa2eba4275ee363c4
#
_cell.length_a   1.000
_cell.length_b   1.000
_cell.length_c   1.000
_cell.angle_alpha   90.00
_cell.angle_beta   90.00
_cell.angle_gamma   90.00
#
_symmetry.space_group_name_H-M   'P 1'
#
loop_
_entity.id
_entity.type
_entity.pdbx_description
1 polymer ?
#
loop_
_entity_poly.entity_id
_entity_poly.type
_entity_poly.pdbx_seq_one_letter_code
_entity_poly.pdbx_strand_id
1 'polypeptide(L)'
;MAKSILFKFIFFIFSSHVFMLDLKPYENNYFSKPNGTVKEKLEKISDNIWKMTSLGKHPLFTIKQESIFRVNNGNVILMSGFRNLDILGGLRKDYQSYKIERKDNQKILTYSHGKKKGTLEILDNFYDNLTLQIQIKLSLLDKDKIEINYIDKGKIKIKTFLIKKTEINYKLEKVEVFEISEQREDKRYFRFFIKNDSSKDTLIVSQGGRGFDVDWELD
;
A
#
# COMPACT_ATOMS: atom_id res chain seq x y z
N MET A 1 12.44 -55.89 40.18
CA MET A 1 11.21 -55.06 40.01
C MET A 1 11.66 -53.71 39.50
N ALA A 2 11.57 -53.50 38.17
CA ALA A 2 11.92 -52.25 37.53
C ALA A 2 10.63 -51.51 37.19
N LYS A 3 10.40 -50.35 37.81
CA LYS A 3 9.28 -49.48 37.51
C LYS A 3 9.62 -48.64 36.28
N SER A 4 8.95 -48.94 35.15
CA SER A 4 8.97 -48.14 33.94
C SER A 4 8.20 -46.84 34.17
N ILE A 5 8.90 -45.69 34.11
CA ILE A 5 8.30 -44.37 34.13
C ILE A 5 8.06 -43.99 32.68
N LEU A 6 6.78 -44.06 32.25
CA LEU A 6 6.32 -43.66 30.95
C LEU A 6 6.19 -42.12 30.95
N PHE A 7 7.17 -41.41 30.37
CA PHE A 7 7.12 -39.98 30.17
C PHE A 7 6.18 -39.70 29.00
N LYS A 8 4.95 -39.25 29.29
CA LYS A 8 4.03 -38.73 28.25
C LYS A 8 4.49 -37.34 27.81
N PHE A 9 5.18 -37.28 26.69
CA PHE A 9 5.43 -36.03 26.00
C PHE A 9 4.10 -35.52 25.40
N ILE A 10 3.48 -34.55 26.07
CA ILE A 10 2.37 -33.79 25.50
C ILE A 10 3.00 -32.77 24.56
N PHE A 11 2.95 -33.04 23.24
CA PHE A 11 3.26 -32.08 22.21
C PHE A 11 2.11 -31.07 22.20
N PHE A 12 2.30 -29.92 22.85
CA PHE A 12 1.48 -28.73 22.60
C PHE A 12 1.85 -28.22 21.21
N ILE A 13 1.07 -28.60 20.19
CA ILE A 13 1.09 -27.95 18.89
C ILE A 13 0.47 -26.59 19.11
N PHE A 14 1.30 -25.58 19.39
CA PHE A 14 0.90 -24.20 19.20
C PHE A 14 0.70 -24.00 17.70
N SER A 15 -0.51 -24.22 17.22
CA SER A 15 -0.91 -23.67 15.94
C SER A 15 -0.90 -22.16 16.10
N SER A 16 0.20 -21.52 15.72
CA SER A 16 0.24 -20.10 15.50
C SER A 16 -0.79 -19.81 14.39
N HIS A 17 -2.01 -19.48 14.81
CA HIS A 17 -2.98 -18.88 13.91
C HIS A 17 -2.38 -17.52 13.55
N VAL A 18 -1.63 -17.48 12.46
CA VAL A 18 -1.30 -16.23 11.79
C VAL A 18 -2.65 -15.66 11.41
N PHE A 19 -3.10 -14.64 12.15
CA PHE A 19 -4.27 -13.86 11.80
C PHE A 19 -3.93 -13.15 10.48
N MET A 20 -4.16 -13.86 9.39
CA MET A 20 -4.04 -13.31 8.06
C MET A 20 -5.18 -12.31 7.91
N LEU A 21 -4.87 -11.02 7.78
CA LEU A 21 -5.87 -10.00 7.50
C LEU A 21 -6.61 -10.42 6.24
N ASP A 22 -7.91 -10.71 6.39
CA ASP A 22 -8.78 -11.01 5.25
C ASP A 22 -9.08 -9.71 4.50
N LEU A 23 -8.58 -9.60 3.28
CA LEU A 23 -8.77 -8.41 2.46
C LEU A 23 -10.25 -8.36 2.03
N LYS A 24 -10.96 -7.29 2.40
CA LYS A 24 -12.36 -7.08 2.05
C LYS A 24 -12.52 -5.94 1.06
N PRO A 25 -13.50 -6.01 0.14
CA PRO A 25 -13.85 -4.87 -0.71
C PRO A 25 -14.26 -3.67 0.14
N TYR A 26 -13.87 -2.48 -0.30
CA TYR A 26 -14.28 -1.21 0.33
C TYR A 26 -14.36 -0.07 -0.69
N GLU A 27 -15.06 0.98 -0.29
CA GLU A 27 -15.07 2.27 -0.97
C GLU A 27 -14.92 3.37 0.09
N ASN A 28 -13.85 4.15 0.00
CA ASN A 28 -13.49 5.21 0.93
C ASN A 28 -13.45 6.56 0.22
N ASN A 29 -13.96 7.59 0.87
CA ASN A 29 -13.83 8.97 0.44
C ASN A 29 -12.97 9.72 1.44
N TYR A 30 -12.01 10.49 0.94
CA TYR A 30 -11.13 11.34 1.73
C TYR A 30 -11.30 12.78 1.32
N PHE A 31 -11.19 13.68 2.26
CA PHE A 31 -11.24 15.12 2.06
C PHE A 31 -9.95 15.77 2.54
N SER A 32 -9.53 16.80 1.86
CA SER A 32 -8.43 17.65 2.30
C SER A 32 -8.85 19.11 2.40
N LYS A 33 -8.12 19.87 3.20
CA LYS A 33 -8.23 21.32 3.23
C LYS A 33 -7.04 21.92 2.46
N PRO A 34 -7.30 22.88 1.52
CA PRO A 34 -8.59 23.30 1.00
C PRO A 34 -9.09 22.39 -0.16
N ASN A 35 -10.37 22.01 -0.12
CA ASN A 35 -11.18 21.53 -1.25
C ASN A 35 -10.64 20.40 -2.13
N GLY A 36 -9.91 19.44 -1.58
CA GLY A 36 -9.53 18.23 -2.29
C GLY A 36 -10.41 17.05 -1.89
N THR A 37 -10.62 16.12 -2.83
CA THR A 37 -11.29 14.84 -2.60
C THR A 37 -10.47 13.70 -3.17
N VAL A 38 -10.44 12.56 -2.47
CA VAL A 38 -9.93 11.31 -3.02
C VAL A 38 -10.98 10.23 -2.80
N LYS A 39 -11.34 9.53 -3.87
CA LYS A 39 -12.19 8.36 -3.81
C LYS A 39 -11.34 7.13 -4.10
N GLU A 40 -11.30 6.22 -3.15
CA GLU A 40 -10.61 4.94 -3.29
C GLU A 40 -11.62 3.80 -3.30
N LYS A 41 -11.40 2.82 -4.15
CA LYS A 41 -12.23 1.62 -4.22
C LYS A 41 -11.35 0.39 -4.39
N LEU A 42 -11.60 -0.62 -3.56
CA LEU A 42 -11.03 -1.94 -3.63
C LEU A 42 -12.11 -2.94 -4.00
N GLU A 43 -11.91 -3.67 -5.09
CA GLU A 43 -12.85 -4.66 -5.63
C GLU A 43 -12.15 -6.01 -5.81
N LYS A 44 -12.85 -7.08 -5.47
CA LYS A 44 -12.43 -8.44 -5.79
C LYS A 44 -12.91 -8.78 -7.22
N ILE A 45 -11.99 -9.11 -8.13
CA ILE A 45 -12.31 -9.46 -9.53
C ILE A 45 -12.53 -10.98 -9.65
N SER A 46 -11.69 -11.75 -8.98
CA SER A 46 -11.79 -13.23 -8.90
C SER A 46 -11.14 -13.71 -7.61
N ASP A 47 -11.06 -15.00 -7.36
CA ASP A 47 -10.71 -15.58 -6.05
C ASP A 47 -9.48 -14.96 -5.37
N ASN A 48 -8.43 -14.65 -6.11
CA ASN A 48 -7.22 -14.06 -5.55
C ASN A 48 -6.81 -12.77 -6.26
N ILE A 49 -7.63 -12.26 -7.19
CA ILE A 49 -7.31 -11.08 -8.00
C ILE A 49 -8.17 -9.90 -7.54
N TRP A 50 -7.51 -8.80 -7.31
CA TRP A 50 -8.07 -7.57 -6.80
C TRP A 50 -7.75 -6.42 -7.73
N LYS A 51 -8.64 -5.44 -7.72
CA LYS A 51 -8.45 -4.16 -8.38
C LYS A 51 -8.62 -3.04 -7.38
N MET A 52 -7.65 -2.16 -7.31
CA MET A 52 -7.75 -0.92 -6.54
C MET A 52 -7.71 0.27 -7.47
N THR A 53 -8.64 1.19 -7.27
CA THR A 53 -8.70 2.46 -8.00
C THR A 53 -8.64 3.63 -7.03
N SER A 54 -8.02 4.72 -7.44
CA SER A 54 -8.01 5.98 -6.69
C SER A 54 -8.18 7.14 -7.65
N LEU A 55 -9.12 8.03 -7.33
CA LEU A 55 -9.39 9.26 -8.06
C LEU A 55 -9.28 10.45 -7.11
N GLY A 56 -8.16 11.15 -7.18
CA GLY A 56 -7.93 12.39 -6.44
C GLY A 56 -8.26 13.61 -7.28
N LYS A 57 -9.01 14.54 -6.72
CA LYS A 57 -9.33 15.85 -7.30
C LYS A 57 -8.95 16.94 -6.33
N HIS A 58 -8.15 17.88 -6.77
CA HIS A 58 -7.73 19.06 -6.04
C HIS A 58 -7.75 20.25 -7.02
N PRO A 59 -7.97 21.49 -6.59
CA PRO A 59 -7.95 22.65 -7.52
C PRO A 59 -6.71 22.75 -8.42
N LEU A 60 -5.56 22.27 -7.92
CA LEU A 60 -4.30 22.32 -8.64
C LEU A 60 -4.00 21.05 -9.47
N PHE A 61 -4.65 19.92 -9.19
CA PHE A 61 -4.36 18.67 -9.90
C PHE A 61 -5.50 17.66 -9.83
N THR A 62 -5.52 16.77 -10.81
CA THR A 62 -6.32 15.54 -10.80
C THR A 62 -5.38 14.36 -10.96
N ILE A 63 -5.56 13.34 -10.12
CA ILE A 63 -4.81 12.10 -10.20
C ILE A 63 -5.76 10.90 -10.31
N LYS A 64 -5.58 10.07 -11.32
CA LYS A 64 -6.29 8.80 -11.48
C LYS A 64 -5.28 7.67 -11.45
N GLN A 65 -5.52 6.68 -10.61
CA GLN A 65 -4.66 5.51 -10.45
C GLN A 65 -5.51 4.24 -10.47
N GLU A 66 -4.94 3.19 -10.99
CA GLU A 66 -5.52 1.85 -10.96
C GLU A 66 -4.40 0.82 -10.84
N SER A 67 -4.62 -0.22 -10.04
CA SER A 67 -3.71 -1.34 -9.90
C SER A 67 -4.49 -2.64 -9.86
N ILE A 68 -4.06 -3.62 -10.63
CA ILE A 68 -4.55 -4.99 -10.59
C ILE A 68 -3.46 -5.85 -9.96
N PHE A 69 -3.82 -6.63 -8.97
CA PHE A 69 -2.87 -7.43 -8.19
C PHE A 69 -3.50 -8.72 -7.68
N ARG A 70 -2.65 -9.66 -7.34
CA ARG A 70 -3.02 -10.90 -6.65
C ARG A 70 -2.56 -10.84 -5.20
N VAL A 71 -3.33 -11.43 -4.30
CA VAL A 71 -2.90 -11.67 -2.91
C VAL A 71 -2.66 -13.16 -2.72
N ASN A 72 -1.47 -13.52 -2.27
CA ASN A 72 -1.10 -14.91 -1.99
C ASN A 72 -0.30 -14.96 -0.69
N ASN A 73 -0.81 -15.68 0.31
CA ASN A 73 -0.18 -15.85 1.63
C ASN A 73 0.25 -14.50 2.26
N GLY A 74 -0.63 -13.50 2.25
CA GLY A 74 -0.34 -12.17 2.81
C GLY A 74 0.58 -11.29 1.97
N ASN A 75 1.01 -11.76 0.79
CA ASN A 75 1.84 -11.00 -0.12
C ASN A 75 1.03 -10.48 -1.31
N VAL A 76 1.15 -9.20 -1.57
CA VAL A 76 0.59 -8.55 -2.76
C VAL A 76 1.54 -8.77 -3.93
N ILE A 77 1.03 -9.26 -5.03
CA ILE A 77 1.76 -9.48 -6.29
C ILE A 77 1.13 -8.58 -7.34
N LEU A 78 1.79 -7.46 -7.64
CA LEU A 78 1.34 -6.52 -8.66
C LEU A 78 1.34 -7.19 -10.03
N MET A 79 0.29 -7.01 -10.81
CA MET A 79 0.13 -7.55 -12.16
C MET A 79 0.17 -6.45 -13.21
N SER A 80 -0.56 -5.37 -12.98
CA SER A 80 -0.57 -4.21 -13.87
C SER A 80 -1.09 -2.98 -13.13
N GLY A 81 -0.83 -1.81 -13.70
CA GLY A 81 -1.44 -0.59 -13.22
C GLY A 81 -1.09 0.62 -14.07
N PHE A 82 -1.75 1.71 -13.75
CA PHE A 82 -1.43 3.01 -14.34
C PHE A 82 -1.64 4.15 -13.35
N ARG A 83 -0.98 5.26 -13.62
CA ARG A 83 -1.20 6.56 -12.99
C ARG A 83 -1.27 7.63 -14.06
N ASN A 84 -2.31 8.44 -14.00
CA ASN A 84 -2.47 9.65 -14.81
C ASN A 84 -2.60 10.85 -13.88
N LEU A 85 -1.62 11.74 -13.90
CA LEU A 85 -1.60 12.98 -13.14
C LEU A 85 -1.72 14.15 -14.10
N ASP A 86 -2.74 14.99 -13.91
CA ASP A 86 -2.97 16.23 -14.62
C ASP A 86 -2.82 17.40 -13.64
N ILE A 87 -1.94 18.33 -13.93
CA ILE A 87 -1.66 19.49 -13.09
C ILE A 87 -2.09 20.73 -13.82
N LEU A 88 -2.83 21.61 -13.12
CA LEU A 88 -3.31 22.91 -13.60
C LEU A 88 -4.08 22.81 -14.93
N GLY A 89 -5.04 21.85 -15.01
CA GLY A 89 -5.92 21.72 -16.17
C GLY A 89 -5.21 21.36 -17.47
N GLY A 90 -4.14 20.57 -17.38
CA GLY A 90 -3.43 20.06 -18.56
C GLY A 90 -2.11 20.75 -18.88
N LEU A 91 -1.69 21.76 -18.11
CA LEU A 91 -0.38 22.39 -18.28
C LEU A 91 0.76 21.40 -18.13
N ARG A 92 0.61 20.41 -17.24
CA ARG A 92 1.54 19.30 -17.10
C ARG A 92 0.79 18.00 -16.92
N LYS A 93 1.08 17.04 -17.79
CA LYS A 93 0.55 15.67 -17.71
C LYS A 93 1.68 14.70 -17.44
N ASP A 94 1.47 13.79 -16.49
CA ASP A 94 2.39 12.70 -16.18
C ASP A 94 1.60 11.39 -16.21
N TYR A 95 1.81 10.61 -17.27
CA TYR A 95 1.19 9.30 -17.42
C TYR A 95 2.24 8.22 -17.31
N GLN A 96 1.96 7.23 -16.47
CA GLN A 96 2.75 6.01 -16.40
C GLN A 96 1.84 4.79 -16.37
N SER A 97 2.30 3.72 -17.00
CA SER A 97 1.66 2.41 -16.93
C SER A 97 2.71 1.30 -16.86
N TYR A 98 2.31 0.17 -16.35
CA TYR A 98 3.16 -1.00 -16.24
C TYR A 98 2.32 -2.26 -16.28
N LYS A 99 2.92 -3.34 -16.79
CA LYS A 99 2.36 -4.68 -16.86
C LYS A 99 3.45 -5.69 -16.56
N ILE A 100 3.11 -6.71 -15.77
CA ILE A 100 4.00 -7.81 -15.47
C ILE A 100 3.47 -9.05 -16.14
N GLU A 101 4.32 -9.70 -16.88
CA GLU A 101 4.04 -10.96 -17.54
C GLU A 101 5.10 -11.99 -17.17
N ARG A 102 4.72 -13.25 -17.15
CA ARG A 102 5.66 -14.36 -17.03
C ARG A 102 5.96 -14.88 -18.41
N LYS A 103 7.23 -14.84 -18.81
CA LYS A 103 7.71 -15.38 -20.08
C LYS A 103 8.92 -16.27 -19.80
N ASP A 104 8.91 -17.51 -20.27
CA ASP A 104 10.01 -18.46 -20.13
C ASP A 104 10.57 -18.58 -18.69
N ASN A 105 9.66 -18.69 -17.71
CA ASN A 105 9.95 -18.69 -16.27
C ASN A 105 10.51 -17.37 -15.68
N GLN A 106 10.70 -16.34 -16.48
CA GLN A 106 11.12 -15.03 -16.04
C GLN A 106 9.89 -14.11 -15.84
N LYS A 107 9.97 -13.20 -14.88
CA LYS A 107 8.99 -12.11 -14.72
C LYS A 107 9.50 -10.90 -15.48
N ILE A 108 8.74 -10.46 -16.46
CA ILE A 108 9.07 -9.30 -17.29
C ILE A 108 8.12 -8.15 -16.94
N LEU A 109 8.67 -7.05 -16.52
CA LEU A 109 7.99 -5.78 -16.35
C LEU A 109 8.08 -4.98 -17.64
N THR A 110 6.96 -4.70 -18.26
CA THR A 110 6.85 -3.71 -19.35
C THR A 110 6.33 -2.41 -18.76
N TYR A 111 6.98 -1.29 -19.04
CA TYR A 111 6.56 0.01 -18.54
C TYR A 111 6.51 1.09 -19.63
N SER A 112 5.66 2.08 -19.39
CA SER A 112 5.58 3.32 -20.18
C SER A 112 5.50 4.51 -19.25
N HIS A 113 6.31 5.55 -19.50
CA HIS A 113 6.27 6.82 -18.79
C HIS A 113 6.52 7.97 -19.77
N GLY A 114 5.46 8.69 -20.13
CA GLY A 114 5.51 9.68 -21.19
C GLY A 114 5.97 9.04 -22.52
N LYS A 115 7.05 9.53 -23.09
CA LYS A 115 7.65 8.98 -24.32
C LYS A 115 8.57 7.77 -24.08
N LYS A 116 8.96 7.50 -22.83
CA LYS A 116 9.85 6.39 -22.49
C LYS A 116 9.06 5.11 -22.33
N LYS A 117 9.53 4.07 -23.01
CA LYS A 117 9.01 2.70 -22.89
C LYS A 117 10.18 1.75 -22.70
N GLY A 118 9.96 0.64 -22.01
CA GLY A 118 11.00 -0.36 -21.82
C GLY A 118 10.49 -1.61 -21.14
N THR A 119 11.38 -2.58 -21.04
CA THR A 119 11.17 -3.83 -20.34
C THR A 119 12.31 -4.04 -19.36
N LEU A 120 12.01 -4.65 -18.22
CA LEU A 120 12.97 -5.04 -17.19
C LEU A 120 12.65 -6.46 -16.75
N GLU A 121 13.66 -7.29 -16.61
CA GLU A 121 13.53 -8.54 -15.87
C GLU A 121 13.50 -8.21 -14.37
N ILE A 122 12.59 -8.85 -13.65
CA ILE A 122 12.38 -8.63 -12.22
C ILE A 122 12.46 -9.95 -11.47
N LEU A 123 13.23 -9.97 -10.40
CA LEU A 123 13.38 -11.14 -9.54
C LEU A 123 12.38 -11.09 -8.38
N ASP A 124 12.18 -9.91 -7.81
CA ASP A 124 11.38 -9.68 -6.61
C ASP A 124 9.99 -9.13 -6.93
N ASN A 125 9.14 -9.13 -5.91
CA ASN A 125 7.89 -8.38 -5.95
C ASN A 125 8.20 -6.89 -5.78
N PHE A 126 7.43 -6.06 -6.46
CA PHE A 126 7.47 -4.62 -6.29
C PHE A 126 6.04 -4.06 -6.29
N TYR A 127 5.92 -2.82 -5.86
CA TYR A 127 4.66 -2.19 -5.54
C TYR A 127 4.58 -0.81 -6.18
N ASP A 128 3.38 -0.39 -6.47
CA ASP A 128 3.04 1.00 -6.77
C ASP A 128 2.39 1.68 -5.56
N ASN A 129 1.91 2.91 -5.71
CA ASN A 129 1.29 3.64 -4.60
C ASN A 129 0.08 2.94 -3.97
N LEU A 130 -0.74 2.26 -4.77
CA LEU A 130 -1.95 1.61 -4.29
C LEU A 130 -1.63 0.27 -3.62
N THR A 131 -0.88 -0.57 -4.30
CA THR A 131 -0.52 -1.90 -3.78
C THR A 131 0.43 -1.84 -2.60
N LEU A 132 1.26 -0.79 -2.51
CA LEU A 132 2.07 -0.47 -1.34
C LEU A 132 1.21 -0.34 -0.08
N GLN A 133 0.14 0.42 -0.13
CA GLN A 133 -0.77 0.61 1.01
C GLN A 133 -1.38 -0.72 1.46
N ILE A 134 -1.83 -1.54 0.50
CA ILE A 134 -2.38 -2.87 0.80
C ILE A 134 -1.32 -3.78 1.43
N GLN A 135 -0.09 -3.81 0.86
CA GLN A 135 0.98 -4.65 1.43
C GLN A 135 1.33 -4.23 2.86
N ILE A 136 1.40 -2.93 3.13
CA ILE A 136 1.66 -2.45 4.48
C ILE A 136 0.55 -2.90 5.44
N LYS A 137 -0.73 -2.71 5.09
CA LYS A 137 -1.87 -3.18 5.89
C LYS A 137 -1.78 -4.67 6.23
N LEU A 138 -1.40 -5.50 5.26
CA LEU A 138 -1.22 -6.95 5.45
C LEU A 138 0.00 -7.30 6.33
N SER A 139 0.96 -6.38 6.48
CA SER A 139 2.23 -6.61 7.18
C SER A 139 2.34 -5.97 8.57
N LEU A 140 1.27 -5.27 9.04
CA LEU A 140 1.33 -4.39 10.25
C LEU A 140 1.54 -5.12 11.57
N LEU A 141 1.28 -6.43 11.66
CA LEU A 141 1.07 -7.06 12.97
C LEU A 141 2.33 -7.22 13.82
N ASP A 142 3.54 -7.31 13.21
CA ASP A 142 4.76 -7.65 13.96
C ASP A 142 6.04 -6.94 13.49
N LYS A 143 5.91 -5.77 12.86
CA LYS A 143 7.08 -5.10 12.26
C LYS A 143 7.14 -3.63 12.64
N ASP A 144 8.30 -3.20 13.12
CA ASP A 144 8.59 -1.77 13.35
C ASP A 144 9.10 -1.07 12.08
N LYS A 145 9.50 -1.86 11.07
CA LYS A 145 10.08 -1.40 9.81
C LYS A 145 9.72 -2.33 8.66
N ILE A 146 9.39 -1.74 7.50
CA ILE A 146 9.17 -2.47 6.26
C ILE A 146 10.00 -1.84 5.14
N GLU A 147 10.71 -2.67 4.39
CA GLU A 147 11.40 -2.27 3.16
C GLU A 147 10.65 -2.83 1.96
N ILE A 148 10.39 -1.97 0.98
CA ILE A 148 9.53 -2.28 -0.16
C ILE A 148 10.19 -1.82 -1.47
N ASN A 149 10.27 -2.72 -2.43
CA ASN A 149 10.62 -2.38 -3.81
C ASN A 149 9.46 -1.63 -4.46
N TYR A 150 9.69 -0.37 -4.79
CA TYR A 150 8.67 0.55 -5.32
C TYR A 150 8.98 0.92 -6.77
N ILE A 151 7.97 0.86 -7.64
CA ILE A 151 8.12 1.29 -9.03
C ILE A 151 7.74 2.76 -9.21
N ASP A 152 8.65 3.54 -9.77
CA ASP A 152 8.44 4.93 -10.16
C ASP A 152 9.13 5.23 -11.48
N LYS A 153 8.35 5.65 -12.49
CA LYS A 153 8.87 6.08 -13.80
C LYS A 153 9.78 5.07 -14.48
N GLY A 154 9.42 3.78 -14.40
CA GLY A 154 10.21 2.69 -14.97
C GLY A 154 11.50 2.36 -14.21
N LYS A 155 11.63 2.81 -12.97
CA LYS A 155 12.75 2.48 -12.08
C LYS A 155 12.19 1.80 -10.82
N ILE A 156 12.88 0.78 -10.36
CA ILE A 156 12.61 0.15 -9.06
C ILE A 156 13.51 0.82 -8.03
N LYS A 157 12.92 1.27 -6.94
CA LYS A 157 13.59 1.90 -5.80
C LYS A 157 13.18 1.19 -4.52
N ILE A 158 14.06 1.12 -3.56
CA ILE A 158 13.72 0.66 -2.22
C ILE A 158 13.14 1.85 -1.45
N LYS A 159 11.98 1.64 -0.83
CA LYS A 159 11.38 2.56 0.14
C LYS A 159 11.33 1.89 1.50
N THR A 160 11.73 2.61 2.50
CA THR A 160 11.69 2.19 3.90
C THR A 160 10.58 2.92 4.62
N PHE A 161 9.74 2.17 5.32
CA PHE A 161 8.69 2.70 6.17
C PHE A 161 8.91 2.28 7.60
N LEU A 162 8.83 3.24 8.51
CA LEU A 162 8.80 3.01 9.95
C LEU A 162 7.35 2.90 10.39
N ILE A 163 7.08 1.97 11.30
CA ILE A 163 5.76 1.70 11.84
C ILE A 163 5.81 1.93 13.35
N LYS A 164 4.89 2.75 13.85
CA LYS A 164 4.78 3.06 15.28
C LYS A 164 3.32 2.96 15.70
N LYS A 165 3.04 2.27 16.80
CA LYS A 165 1.74 2.35 17.47
C LYS A 165 1.65 3.67 18.23
N THR A 166 0.57 4.40 18.05
CA THR A 166 0.33 5.70 18.73
C THR A 166 -1.16 5.96 18.87
N GLU A 167 -1.51 7.05 19.51
CA GLU A 167 -2.88 7.54 19.63
C GLU A 167 -2.98 8.90 18.96
N ILE A 168 -4.05 9.15 18.24
CA ILE A 168 -4.35 10.42 17.60
C ILE A 168 -5.75 10.90 17.98
N ASN A 169 -5.97 12.22 17.92
CA ASN A 169 -7.31 12.77 17.97
C ASN A 169 -7.90 12.77 16.55
N TYR A 170 -8.96 12.01 16.34
CA TYR A 170 -9.64 11.92 15.08
C TYR A 170 -11.14 12.08 15.27
N LYS A 171 -11.77 13.07 14.59
CA LYS A 171 -13.20 13.40 14.72
C LYS A 171 -13.67 13.51 16.20
N LEU A 172 -12.87 14.21 17.02
CA LEU A 172 -13.12 14.45 18.47
C LEU A 172 -12.95 13.22 19.38
N GLU A 173 -12.49 12.10 18.87
CA GLU A 173 -12.22 10.89 19.63
C GLU A 173 -10.73 10.56 19.63
N LYS A 174 -10.26 9.90 20.69
CA LYS A 174 -8.93 9.32 20.75
C LYS A 174 -8.98 7.94 20.07
N VAL A 175 -8.14 7.76 19.07
CA VAL A 175 -8.10 6.52 18.27
C VAL A 175 -6.68 5.98 18.27
N GLU A 176 -6.56 4.70 18.63
CA GLU A 176 -5.31 3.97 18.46
C GLU A 176 -5.04 3.68 16.99
N VAL A 177 -3.83 3.99 16.54
CA VAL A 177 -3.43 3.84 15.14
C VAL A 177 -2.01 3.30 15.02
N PHE A 178 -1.72 2.74 13.85
CA PHE A 178 -0.36 2.60 13.34
C PHE A 178 -0.04 3.86 12.54
N GLU A 179 0.94 4.62 12.99
CA GLU A 179 1.58 5.66 12.19
C GLU A 179 2.64 5.00 11.31
N ILE A 180 2.51 5.14 10.00
CA ILE A 180 3.45 4.65 9.02
C ILE A 180 4.09 5.83 8.32
N SER A 181 5.41 5.97 8.44
CA SER A 181 6.16 7.10 7.88
C SER A 181 7.26 6.63 6.93
N GLU A 182 7.30 7.16 5.71
CA GLU A 182 8.38 6.90 4.77
C GLU A 182 9.67 7.56 5.26
N GLN A 183 10.72 6.78 5.43
CA GLN A 183 12.05 7.31 5.77
C GLN A 183 12.66 7.96 4.53
N ARG A 184 12.93 9.26 4.60
CA ARG A 184 13.47 10.07 3.51
C ARG A 184 14.65 10.91 3.99
N GLU A 185 15.60 11.12 3.10
CA GLU A 185 16.74 12.01 3.33
C GLU A 185 16.40 13.49 3.06
N ASP A 186 15.36 13.74 2.28
CA ASP A 186 14.93 15.09 1.93
C ASP A 186 13.83 15.62 2.89
N LYS A 187 13.54 16.93 2.81
CA LYS A 187 12.52 17.58 3.66
C LYS A 187 11.09 17.19 3.32
N ARG A 188 10.87 16.28 2.36
CA ARG A 188 9.55 15.78 2.02
C ARG A 188 9.18 14.66 2.97
N TYR A 189 7.91 14.53 3.29
CA TYR A 189 7.38 13.44 4.09
C TYR A 189 6.16 12.81 3.41
N PHE A 190 5.93 11.54 3.73
CA PHE A 190 4.73 10.81 3.41
C PHE A 190 4.41 9.94 4.61
N ARG A 191 3.22 10.12 5.19
CA ARG A 191 2.74 9.37 6.34
C ARG A 191 1.30 8.97 6.13
N PHE A 192 0.90 7.88 6.75
CA PHE A 192 -0.50 7.49 6.86
C PHE A 192 -0.76 6.84 8.21
N PHE A 193 -2.00 7.01 8.68
CA PHE A 193 -2.46 6.56 9.98
C PHE A 193 -3.54 5.51 9.73
N ILE A 194 -3.25 4.27 10.12
CA ILE A 194 -4.13 3.12 9.96
C ILE A 194 -4.70 2.74 11.31
N LYS A 195 -6.02 2.63 11.41
CA LYS A 195 -6.72 2.25 12.63
C LYS A 195 -6.21 0.92 13.18
N ASN A 196 -5.95 0.86 14.48
CA ASN A 196 -5.48 -0.36 15.14
C ASN A 196 -6.64 -1.26 15.58
N ASP A 197 -7.52 -1.60 14.65
CA ASP A 197 -8.61 -2.56 14.86
C ASP A 197 -8.71 -3.52 13.66
N SER A 198 -9.78 -4.30 13.60
CA SER A 198 -10.02 -5.27 12.53
C SER A 198 -10.30 -4.66 11.17
N SER A 199 -10.75 -3.40 11.11
CA SER A 199 -11.02 -2.70 9.84
C SER A 199 -9.74 -2.35 9.09
N LYS A 200 -8.68 -1.95 9.82
CA LYS A 200 -7.43 -1.41 9.26
C LYS A 200 -7.68 -0.27 8.29
N ASP A 201 -8.71 0.56 8.57
CA ASP A 201 -8.99 1.73 7.75
C ASP A 201 -7.85 2.72 7.81
N THR A 202 -7.51 3.31 6.67
CA THR A 202 -6.60 4.45 6.63
C THR A 202 -7.39 5.70 6.96
N LEU A 203 -7.15 6.28 8.12
CA LEU A 203 -7.89 7.46 8.60
C LEU A 203 -7.36 8.75 7.99
N ILE A 204 -6.04 8.88 7.92
CA ILE A 204 -5.35 10.09 7.43
C ILE A 204 -4.19 9.67 6.54
N VAL A 205 -4.02 10.39 5.44
CA VAL A 205 -2.83 10.35 4.59
C VAL A 205 -2.24 11.74 4.55
N SER A 206 -1.03 11.89 5.08
CA SER A 206 -0.30 13.16 5.12
C SER A 206 0.87 13.14 4.16
N GLN A 207 0.99 14.17 3.35
CA GLN A 207 2.15 14.33 2.47
C GLN A 207 2.55 15.81 2.39
N GLY A 208 3.84 16.06 2.31
CA GLY A 208 4.28 17.44 2.21
C GLY A 208 5.77 17.62 2.12
N GLY A 209 6.19 18.86 2.34
CA GLY A 209 7.56 19.36 2.30
C GLY A 209 7.79 20.37 1.17
N ARG A 210 8.81 21.17 1.33
CA ARG A 210 9.14 22.30 0.44
C ARG A 210 8.04 23.36 0.34
N GLY A 211 7.31 23.60 1.46
CA GLY A 211 6.25 24.62 1.53
C GLY A 211 4.88 24.16 1.02
N PHE A 212 4.68 22.88 0.86
CA PHE A 212 3.38 22.29 0.51
C PHE A 212 3.09 21.13 1.46
N ASP A 213 1.97 21.22 2.20
CA ASP A 213 1.51 20.20 3.12
C ASP A 213 0.02 19.94 2.88
N VAL A 214 -0.36 18.68 2.78
CA VAL A 214 -1.74 18.23 2.58
C VAL A 214 -2.02 17.01 3.43
N ASP A 215 -3.12 17.08 4.19
CA ASP A 215 -3.72 15.96 4.89
C ASP A 215 -5.03 15.58 4.21
N TRP A 216 -5.19 14.30 3.96
CA TRP A 216 -6.39 13.67 3.44
C TRP A 216 -7.02 12.86 4.55
N GLU A 217 -8.20 13.24 4.98
CA GLU A 217 -8.94 12.60 6.07
C GLU A 217 -10.09 11.76 5.51
N LEU A 218 -10.29 10.56 6.04
CA LEU A 218 -11.41 9.69 5.72
C LEU A 218 -12.73 10.33 6.19
N ASP A 219 -13.75 10.32 5.32
CA ASP A 219 -15.09 10.82 5.61
C ASP A 219 -15.80 10.05 6.73
#